data_02305fc3e5b296dc493bc9674faeb71e
#
_entry.id   02305fc3e5b296dc493bc9674faeb71e
#
_cell.length_a   1.000
_cell.length_b   1.000
_cell.length_c   1.000
_cell.angle_alpha   90.00
_cell.angle_beta   90.00
_cell.angle_gamma   90.00
#
_symmetry.space_group_name_H-M   'P 1'
#
loop_
_entity.id
_entity.type
_entity.pdbx_description
1 polymer ?
#
loop_
_entity_poly.entity_id
_entity_poly.type
_entity_poly.pdbx_seq_one_letter_code
_entity_poly.pdbx_strand_id
1 'polypeptide(L)'
;MAKWGRQGNRRLTAVFIGVVVVLLAAACGGRQNQPTNDTGVAVTAQPAATAVGETELRITLTAADGRPVSGAAVQVRGDMSHAGMVPVLRTALPGDAGVYTAPFEWTMAGDWVLTVEFTLADGRTGTETFDFSIPTP
;
A
#
# COMPACT_ATOMS: atom_id res chain seq x y z
N MET A 1 -30.46 70.49 40.33
CA MET A 1 -30.92 69.45 41.29
C MET A 1 -30.85 68.12 40.56
N ALA A 2 -29.84 67.42 40.74
CA ALA A 2 -29.62 66.21 41.51
C ALA A 2 -30.64 65.08 41.25
N LYS A 3 -30.14 63.98 40.69
CA LYS A 3 -29.99 62.62 41.23
C LYS A 3 -29.74 61.68 40.07
N TRP A 4 -28.63 61.15 40.00
CA TRP A 4 -28.08 59.90 40.57
C TRP A 4 -29.01 58.69 40.36
N GLY A 5 -28.56 57.73 39.64
CA GLY A 5 -29.07 56.37 39.49
C GLY A 5 -28.11 55.57 38.66
N ARG A 6 -27.09 55.21 39.19
CA ARG A 6 -26.21 54.08 39.35
C ARG A 6 -26.82 52.73 38.91
N GLN A 7 -26.00 52.04 38.21
CA GLN A 7 -25.79 50.58 38.21
C GLN A 7 -26.52 49.72 37.21
N GLY A 8 -25.67 48.96 36.61
CA GLY A 8 -25.93 47.61 36.22
C GLY A 8 -24.92 47.06 35.25
N ASN A 9 -23.63 47.04 35.64
CA ASN A 9 -22.68 46.14 34.99
C ASN A 9 -23.10 44.69 35.21
N ARG A 10 -23.75 44.10 34.27
CA ARG A 10 -23.86 42.63 34.23
C ARG A 10 -23.00 42.16 33.06
N ARG A 11 -21.75 41.86 33.41
CA ARG A 11 -20.86 41.13 32.61
C ARG A 11 -21.46 39.74 32.35
N LEU A 12 -22.07 39.55 31.21
CA LEU A 12 -22.39 38.22 30.69
C LEU A 12 -21.09 37.65 30.16
N THR A 13 -20.44 36.90 31.02
CA THR A 13 -19.33 36.05 30.66
C THR A 13 -19.90 34.90 29.84
N ALA A 14 -19.90 35.04 28.56
CA ALA A 14 -20.21 33.95 27.65
C ALA A 14 -19.03 32.97 27.69
N VAL A 15 -19.21 31.92 28.48
CA VAL A 15 -18.30 30.77 28.48
C VAL A 15 -18.54 30.03 27.19
N PHE A 16 -17.71 30.30 26.20
CA PHE A 16 -17.60 29.45 25.00
C PHE A 16 -16.91 28.15 25.45
N ILE A 17 -17.71 27.15 25.75
CA ILE A 17 -17.26 25.78 25.86
C ILE A 17 -16.99 25.33 24.42
N GLY A 18 -15.76 25.49 23.98
CA GLY A 18 -15.26 24.92 22.75
C GLY A 18 -15.22 23.41 22.92
N VAL A 19 -16.22 22.73 22.39
CA VAL A 19 -16.17 21.28 22.20
C VAL A 19 -15.14 21.02 21.09
N VAL A 20 -13.91 20.74 21.50
CA VAL A 20 -12.89 20.19 20.60
C VAL A 20 -13.28 18.74 20.34
N VAL A 21 -13.99 18.52 19.26
CA VAL A 21 -14.20 17.18 18.71
C VAL A 21 -12.87 16.76 18.09
N VAL A 22 -12.06 16.05 18.86
CA VAL A 22 -10.89 15.35 18.32
C VAL A 22 -11.43 14.17 17.53
N LEU A 23 -11.56 14.36 16.23
CA LEU A 23 -11.73 13.28 15.26
C LEU A 23 -10.43 12.45 15.25
N LEU A 24 -10.40 11.41 16.07
CA LEU A 24 -9.44 10.32 15.92
C LEU A 24 -9.76 9.62 14.60
N ALA A 25 -9.16 10.11 13.52
CA ALA A 25 -9.03 9.34 12.31
C ALA A 25 -8.16 8.14 12.67
N ALA A 26 -8.80 6.99 12.88
CA ALA A 26 -8.12 5.71 12.87
C ALA A 26 -7.53 5.53 11.47
N ALA A 27 -6.32 6.01 11.29
CA ALA A 27 -5.50 5.64 10.16
C ALA A 27 -5.25 4.13 10.32
N CYS A 28 -6.04 3.32 9.62
CA CYS A 28 -5.62 1.99 9.27
C CYS A 28 -4.32 2.14 8.49
N GLY A 29 -3.21 2.04 9.22
CA GLY A 29 -1.88 2.06 8.65
C GLY A 29 -1.67 0.80 7.83
N GLY A 30 -2.16 0.79 6.59
CA GLY A 30 -1.57 -0.03 5.56
C GLY A 30 -0.12 0.43 5.49
N ARG A 31 0.83 -0.49 5.69
CA ARG A 31 2.24 -0.25 5.41
C ARG A 31 2.31 0.26 3.98
N GLN A 32 2.46 1.56 3.83
CA GLN A 32 2.85 2.14 2.56
C GLN A 32 4.30 1.71 2.38
N ASN A 33 4.50 0.71 1.53
CA ASN A 33 5.82 0.35 1.05
C ASN A 33 6.38 1.61 0.39
N GLN A 34 7.32 2.25 1.06
CA GLN A 34 8.11 3.30 0.39
C GLN A 34 8.83 2.61 -0.76
N PRO A 35 8.75 3.16 -1.99
CA PRO A 35 9.47 2.57 -3.10
C PRO A 35 10.95 2.51 -2.74
N THR A 36 11.49 1.30 -2.70
CA THR A 36 12.92 1.05 -2.49
C THR A 36 13.71 1.19 -3.79
N ASN A 37 13.01 1.56 -4.87
CA ASN A 37 13.59 1.75 -6.20
C ASN A 37 13.75 3.23 -6.55
N ASP A 38 14.83 3.57 -7.24
CA ASP A 38 15.15 4.94 -7.70
C ASP A 38 14.27 5.42 -8.87
N THR A 39 13.32 4.62 -9.32
CA THR A 39 12.46 4.96 -10.48
C THR A 39 11.32 5.91 -10.12
N GLY A 40 11.00 6.06 -8.84
CA GLY A 40 9.83 6.81 -8.38
C GLY A 40 8.50 6.15 -8.71
N VAL A 41 8.50 4.84 -9.03
CA VAL A 41 7.30 4.04 -9.29
C VAL A 41 6.89 3.31 -8.02
N ALA A 42 5.69 3.54 -7.55
CA ALA A 42 5.09 2.76 -6.48
C ALA A 42 4.59 1.43 -7.03
N VAL A 43 4.89 0.34 -6.34
CA VAL A 43 4.48 -1.03 -6.69
C VAL A 43 3.58 -1.58 -5.60
N THR A 44 2.51 -2.25 -5.98
CA THR A 44 1.72 -3.07 -5.07
C THR A 44 1.58 -4.47 -5.64
N ALA A 45 1.56 -5.48 -4.78
CA ALA A 45 1.32 -6.86 -5.15
C ALA A 45 0.22 -7.44 -4.27
N GLN A 46 -0.81 -7.99 -4.89
CA GLN A 46 -1.98 -8.53 -4.21
C GLN A 46 -2.27 -9.92 -4.77
N PRO A 47 -2.10 -11.00 -3.99
CA PRO A 47 -2.57 -12.31 -4.36
C PRO A 47 -4.10 -12.40 -4.21
N ALA A 48 -4.76 -13.12 -5.11
CA ALA A 48 -6.19 -13.41 -4.99
C ALA A 48 -6.49 -14.31 -3.78
N ALA A 49 -5.54 -15.17 -3.40
CA ALA A 49 -5.61 -16.00 -2.20
C ALA A 49 -4.23 -16.15 -1.55
N THR A 50 -4.21 -16.19 -0.22
CA THR A 50 -3.03 -16.48 0.61
C THR A 50 -3.18 -17.87 1.26
N ALA A 51 -3.34 -18.88 0.43
CA ALA A 51 -3.44 -20.28 0.82
C ALA A 51 -2.54 -21.12 -0.09
N VAL A 52 -2.10 -22.28 0.39
CA VAL A 52 -1.31 -23.22 -0.41
C VAL A 52 -2.09 -23.61 -1.68
N GLY A 53 -1.41 -23.55 -2.83
CA GLY A 53 -1.97 -23.84 -4.14
C GLY A 53 -1.89 -22.68 -5.12
N GLU A 54 -2.60 -22.82 -6.22
CA GLU A 54 -2.62 -21.82 -7.30
C GLU A 54 -3.36 -20.55 -6.89
N THR A 55 -2.83 -19.42 -7.31
CA THR A 55 -3.42 -18.10 -7.12
C THR A 55 -3.07 -17.20 -8.30
N GLU A 56 -3.72 -16.08 -8.41
CA GLU A 56 -3.35 -15.01 -9.34
C GLU A 56 -2.79 -13.83 -8.54
N LEU A 57 -1.64 -13.33 -8.98
CA LEU A 57 -1.06 -12.10 -8.45
C LEU A 57 -1.48 -10.93 -9.32
N ARG A 58 -2.00 -9.90 -8.67
CA ARG A 58 -2.24 -8.59 -9.27
C ARG A 58 -1.15 -7.63 -8.84
N ILE A 59 -0.38 -7.14 -9.79
CA ILE A 59 0.67 -6.15 -9.57
C ILE A 59 0.19 -4.82 -10.15
N THR A 60 0.30 -3.74 -9.40
CA THR A 60 -0.04 -2.40 -9.88
C THR A 60 1.18 -1.52 -9.82
N LEU A 61 1.49 -0.86 -10.92
CA LEU A 61 2.57 0.12 -11.05
C LEU A 61 1.97 1.53 -11.18
N THR A 62 2.37 2.43 -10.29
CA THR A 62 1.87 3.80 -10.26
C THR A 62 3.05 4.77 -10.21
N ALA A 63 3.09 5.73 -11.11
CA ALA A 63 4.10 6.78 -11.12
C ALA A 63 3.92 7.75 -9.93
N ALA A 64 4.95 8.51 -9.60
CA ALA A 64 4.94 9.46 -8.47
C ALA A 64 3.81 10.52 -8.57
N ASP A 65 3.35 10.82 -9.77
CA ASP A 65 2.22 11.73 -10.02
C ASP A 65 0.83 11.05 -9.96
N GLY A 66 0.78 9.78 -9.55
CA GLY A 66 -0.44 8.98 -9.42
C GLY A 66 -0.95 8.36 -10.72
N ARG A 67 -0.26 8.57 -11.85
CA ARG A 67 -0.66 7.96 -13.11
C ARG A 67 -0.27 6.48 -13.17
N PRO A 68 -1.11 5.63 -13.80
CA PRO A 68 -0.77 4.24 -14.02
C PRO A 68 0.41 4.10 -14.98
N VAL A 69 1.31 3.16 -14.71
CA VAL A 69 2.47 2.86 -15.54
C VAL A 69 2.15 1.66 -16.42
N SER A 70 1.97 1.90 -17.71
CA SER A 70 1.71 0.87 -18.73
C SER A 70 2.96 0.58 -19.55
N GLY A 71 3.00 -0.60 -20.20
CA GLY A 71 4.08 -0.97 -21.11
C GLY A 71 5.38 -1.37 -20.41
N ALA A 72 5.37 -1.64 -19.12
CA ALA A 72 6.51 -2.22 -18.41
C ALA A 72 6.57 -3.73 -18.66
N ALA A 73 7.78 -4.28 -18.65
CA ALA A 73 8.00 -5.71 -18.49
C ALA A 73 8.09 -6.01 -16.99
N VAL A 74 7.25 -6.92 -16.50
CA VAL A 74 7.17 -7.24 -15.08
C VAL A 74 7.44 -8.72 -14.85
N GLN A 75 8.36 -9.02 -13.95
CA GLN A 75 8.69 -10.37 -13.50
C GLN A 75 8.44 -10.50 -12.01
N VAL A 76 8.03 -11.67 -11.60
CA VAL A 76 7.75 -12.00 -10.21
C VAL A 76 8.59 -13.22 -9.82
N ARG A 77 9.26 -13.10 -8.70
CA ARG A 77 10.00 -14.17 -8.05
C ARG A 77 9.47 -14.37 -6.64
N GLY A 78 9.06 -15.57 -6.31
CA GLY A 78 8.70 -15.97 -4.96
C GLY A 78 9.75 -16.90 -4.37
N ASP A 79 10.30 -16.52 -3.23
CA ASP A 79 11.25 -17.30 -2.46
C ASP A 79 10.63 -17.62 -1.10
N MET A 80 10.84 -18.81 -0.61
CA MET A 80 10.58 -19.12 0.80
C MET A 80 11.77 -18.76 1.68
N SER A 81 11.49 -18.40 2.92
CA SER A 81 12.51 -18.09 3.92
C SER A 81 13.36 -19.32 4.34
N HIS A 82 13.02 -20.52 3.87
CA HIS A 82 13.74 -21.75 4.16
C HIS A 82 14.79 -22.06 3.08
N ALA A 83 15.98 -22.45 3.54
CA ALA A 83 17.07 -22.82 2.64
C ALA A 83 16.72 -24.08 1.80
N GLY A 84 17.13 -24.08 0.53
CA GLY A 84 17.01 -25.24 -0.36
C GLY A 84 15.69 -25.32 -1.14
N MET A 85 14.83 -24.32 -1.03
CA MET A 85 13.62 -24.24 -1.84
C MET A 85 13.89 -23.63 -3.22
N VAL A 86 13.24 -24.18 -4.23
CA VAL A 86 13.33 -23.65 -5.60
C VAL A 86 12.40 -22.44 -5.72
N PRO A 87 12.88 -21.28 -6.19
CA PRO A 87 12.06 -20.11 -6.39
C PRO A 87 10.95 -20.35 -7.44
N VAL A 88 9.81 -19.73 -7.22
CA VAL A 88 8.73 -19.66 -8.22
C VAL A 88 8.93 -18.41 -9.06
N LEU A 89 9.19 -18.56 -10.35
CA LEU A 89 9.41 -17.44 -11.30
C LEU A 89 8.22 -17.33 -12.23
N ARG A 90 7.71 -16.11 -12.42
CA ARG A 90 6.61 -15.82 -13.37
C ARG A 90 6.83 -14.49 -14.06
N THR A 91 6.39 -14.43 -15.32
CA THR A 91 6.26 -13.17 -16.06
C THR A 91 4.81 -12.71 -15.93
N ALA A 92 4.62 -11.48 -15.51
CA ALA A 92 3.28 -10.90 -15.43
C ALA A 92 2.86 -10.37 -16.79
N LEU A 93 1.59 -10.59 -17.13
CA LEU A 93 0.98 -10.12 -18.36
C LEU A 93 0.32 -8.76 -18.12
N PRO A 94 0.43 -7.82 -19.07
CA PRO A 94 -0.24 -6.53 -18.96
C PRO A 94 -1.76 -6.72 -19.03
N GLY A 95 -2.47 -6.06 -18.12
CA GLY A 95 -3.94 -5.93 -18.11
C GLY A 95 -4.36 -4.49 -18.39
N ASP A 96 -5.30 -4.00 -17.58
CA ASP A 96 -5.70 -2.59 -17.62
C ASP A 96 -4.53 -1.68 -17.28
N ALA A 97 -4.71 -0.36 -17.54
CA ALA A 97 -3.64 0.61 -17.36
C ALA A 97 -2.95 0.49 -15.99
N GLY A 98 -1.65 0.21 -15.99
CA GLY A 98 -0.82 0.06 -14.80
C GLY A 98 -1.02 -1.25 -14.03
N VAL A 99 -1.88 -2.14 -14.48
CA VAL A 99 -2.15 -3.44 -13.84
C VAL A 99 -1.50 -4.56 -14.65
N TYR A 100 -0.86 -5.48 -13.93
CA TYR A 100 -0.22 -6.68 -14.48
C TYR A 100 -0.68 -7.87 -13.67
N THR A 101 -0.92 -9.00 -14.33
CA THR A 101 -1.36 -10.23 -13.68
C THR A 101 -0.40 -11.37 -13.96
N ALA A 102 -0.15 -12.20 -12.96
CA ALA A 102 0.69 -13.38 -13.10
C ALA A 102 0.04 -14.57 -12.40
N PRO A 103 -0.08 -15.74 -13.07
CA PRO A 103 -0.40 -16.98 -12.39
C PRO A 103 0.74 -17.31 -11.42
N PHE A 104 0.40 -17.67 -10.20
CA PHE A 104 1.39 -17.96 -9.16
C PHE A 104 0.95 -19.19 -8.36
N GLU A 105 1.87 -19.82 -7.67
CA GLU A 105 1.59 -20.96 -6.82
C GLU A 105 2.33 -20.83 -5.49
N TRP A 106 1.59 -20.83 -4.41
CA TRP A 106 2.13 -21.03 -3.08
C TRP A 106 2.36 -22.52 -2.87
N THR A 107 3.58 -23.00 -3.13
CA THR A 107 3.88 -24.43 -3.14
C THR A 107 3.80 -25.08 -1.77
N MET A 108 3.90 -24.30 -0.69
CA MET A 108 3.70 -24.74 0.67
C MET A 108 3.41 -23.59 1.63
N ALA A 109 2.94 -23.95 2.83
CA ALA A 109 2.73 -23.01 3.93
C ALA A 109 4.07 -22.49 4.47
N GLY A 110 4.08 -21.28 5.01
CA GLY A 110 5.23 -20.63 5.60
C GLY A 110 5.42 -19.20 5.11
N ASP A 111 6.58 -18.63 5.41
CA ASP A 111 6.90 -17.25 5.06
C ASP A 111 7.57 -17.19 3.69
N TRP A 112 7.04 -16.30 2.86
CA TRP A 112 7.46 -16.06 1.49
C TRP A 112 7.91 -14.62 1.30
N VAL A 113 8.93 -14.44 0.51
CA VAL A 113 9.35 -13.13 -0.01
C VAL A 113 9.04 -13.09 -1.49
N LEU A 114 8.14 -12.20 -1.89
CA LEU A 114 7.79 -11.96 -3.27
C LEU A 114 8.58 -10.76 -3.78
N THR A 115 9.43 -10.96 -4.76
CA THR A 115 10.19 -9.90 -5.42
C THR A 115 9.53 -9.59 -6.76
N VAL A 116 9.14 -8.35 -6.96
CA VAL A 116 8.64 -7.82 -8.23
C VAL A 116 9.73 -7.00 -8.87
N GLU A 117 10.21 -7.45 -10.02
CA GLU A 117 11.17 -6.73 -10.86
C GLU A 117 10.44 -6.17 -12.06
N PHE A 118 10.70 -4.91 -12.42
CA PHE A 118 10.09 -4.30 -13.57
C PHE A 118 11.08 -3.46 -14.37
N THR A 119 10.86 -3.44 -15.68
CA THR A 119 11.60 -2.59 -16.63
C THR A 119 10.59 -1.69 -17.31
N LEU A 120 10.76 -0.39 -17.17
CA LEU A 120 9.92 0.62 -17.81
C LEU A 120 10.20 0.71 -19.31
N ALA A 121 9.28 1.32 -20.06
CA ALA A 121 9.44 1.53 -21.50
C ALA A 121 10.68 2.36 -21.87
N ASP A 122 11.16 3.21 -20.97
CA ASP A 122 12.37 4.01 -21.12
C ASP A 122 13.66 3.27 -20.71
N GLY A 123 13.55 2.00 -20.31
CA GLY A 123 14.67 1.14 -19.93
C GLY A 123 15.09 1.23 -18.46
N ARG A 124 14.47 2.12 -17.66
CA ARG A 124 14.73 2.13 -16.21
C ARG A 124 14.16 0.88 -15.56
N THR A 125 14.89 0.32 -14.61
CA THR A 125 14.50 -0.88 -13.87
C THR A 125 14.27 -0.57 -12.41
N GLY A 126 13.33 -1.28 -11.80
CA GLY A 126 13.08 -1.21 -10.37
C GLY A 126 12.76 -2.59 -9.79
N THR A 127 12.92 -2.69 -8.49
CA THR A 127 12.65 -3.92 -7.73
C THR A 127 11.92 -3.54 -6.46
N GLU A 128 10.90 -4.32 -6.10
CA GLU A 128 10.15 -4.17 -4.85
C GLU A 128 9.92 -5.54 -4.24
N THR A 129 9.94 -5.63 -2.91
CA THR A 129 9.75 -6.88 -2.18
C THR A 129 8.54 -6.81 -1.26
N PHE A 130 7.85 -7.95 -1.13
CA PHE A 130 6.66 -8.09 -0.30
C PHE A 130 6.74 -9.38 0.50
N ASP A 131 6.42 -9.30 1.78
CA ASP A 131 6.39 -10.47 2.65
C ASP A 131 4.96 -11.01 2.76
N PHE A 132 4.81 -12.33 2.60
CA PHE A 132 3.54 -13.04 2.75
C PHE A 132 3.74 -14.23 3.69
N SER A 133 2.78 -14.43 4.59
CA SER A 133 2.70 -15.63 5.41
C SER A 133 1.53 -16.48 4.94
N ILE A 134 1.82 -17.71 4.49
CA ILE A 134 0.84 -18.64 3.96
C ILE A 134 0.51 -19.65 5.05
N PRO A 135 -0.74 -19.69 5.53
CA PRO A 135 -1.13 -20.61 6.60
C PRO A 135 -1.10 -22.07 6.16
N THR A 136 -0.87 -22.95 7.12
CA THR A 136 -1.12 -24.39 6.95
C THR A 136 -2.61 -24.67 6.73
N PRO A 137 -2.95 -25.57 5.81
CA PRO A 137 -4.34 -25.98 5.60
C PRO A 137 -5.03 -26.54 6.85
#